data_c4fd48bdd1fa0026c2429469659e17d2
#
_entry.id   c4fd48bdd1fa0026c2429469659e17d2
#
_cell.length_a   1.000
_cell.length_b   1.000
_cell.length_c   1.000
_cell.angle_alpha   90.00
_cell.angle_beta   90.00
_cell.angle_gamma   90.00
#
_symmetry.space_group_name_H-M   'P 1'
#
loop_
_entity.id
_entity.type
_entity.pdbx_description
1 polymer ?
#
loop_
_entity_poly.entity_id
_entity_poly.type
_entity_poly.pdbx_seq_one_letter_code
_entity_poly.pdbx_strand_id
1 'polypeptide(L)'
;MAGLIGGSLLLGLVAYARFVKEQRELPMLVEHGGQILIPVLLVMALSLGVRHRVTVVTASVALVATFAGHGCYAVDLWPMPDSFPAMTSVILKVEHETARIILLLAGILDFVVCIGIWIPALRRSCALYAVIWGLLTALARPVAGMSLGLNYWGADLFLHEAVLRAPHFLIPLYLFVLWRPPGKVETLASGPGFTPE
;
A
#
# COMPACT_ATOMS: atom_id res chain seq x y z
N MET A 1 -15.60 -0.32 -18.11
CA MET A 1 -14.58 -1.38 -17.95
C MET A 1 -13.36 -1.17 -18.84
N ALA A 2 -13.51 -0.93 -20.16
CA ALA A 2 -12.37 -0.70 -21.06
C ALA A 2 -11.42 0.41 -20.58
N GLY A 3 -11.95 1.54 -20.07
CA GLY A 3 -11.13 2.63 -19.53
C GLY A 3 -10.29 2.25 -18.31
N LEU A 4 -10.77 1.36 -17.45
CA LEU A 4 -9.99 0.86 -16.29
C LEU A 4 -8.85 -0.05 -16.74
N ILE A 5 -9.09 -0.91 -17.73
CA ILE A 5 -8.04 -1.75 -18.32
C ILE A 5 -7.00 -0.87 -19.01
N GLY A 6 -7.45 0.12 -19.81
CA GLY A 6 -6.55 1.11 -20.41
C GLY A 6 -5.72 1.89 -19.38
N GLY A 7 -6.34 2.28 -18.25
CA GLY A 7 -5.66 2.92 -17.13
C GLY A 7 -4.56 2.03 -16.52
N SER A 8 -4.83 0.75 -16.31
CA SER A 8 -3.85 -0.22 -15.83
C SER A 8 -2.65 -0.36 -16.78
N LEU A 9 -2.91 -0.44 -18.09
CA LEU A 9 -1.86 -0.52 -19.10
C LEU A 9 -1.00 0.76 -19.13
N LEU A 10 -1.62 1.94 -19.02
CA LEU A 10 -0.89 3.22 -18.94
C LEU A 10 -0.03 3.30 -17.67
N LEU A 11 -0.55 2.90 -16.52
CA LEU A 11 0.22 2.84 -15.27
C LEU A 11 1.39 1.85 -15.37
N GLY A 12 1.17 0.70 -16.00
CA GLY A 12 2.24 -0.26 -16.29
C GLY A 12 3.32 0.32 -17.22
N LEU A 13 2.91 1.06 -18.25
CA LEU A 13 3.84 1.75 -19.15
C LEU A 13 4.65 2.83 -18.43
N VAL A 14 4.01 3.61 -17.55
CA VAL A 14 4.70 4.62 -16.74
C VAL A 14 5.70 3.97 -15.78
N ALA A 15 5.31 2.89 -15.11
CA ALA A 15 6.20 2.13 -14.24
C ALA A 15 7.40 1.55 -15.02
N TYR A 16 7.16 1.01 -16.21
CA TYR A 16 8.21 0.51 -17.09
C TYR A 16 9.14 1.64 -17.58
N ALA A 17 8.60 2.79 -17.95
CA ALA A 17 9.42 3.94 -18.35
C ALA A 17 10.32 4.44 -17.20
N ARG A 18 9.79 4.48 -15.98
CA ARG A 18 10.59 4.77 -14.78
C ARG A 18 11.67 3.71 -14.56
N PHE A 19 11.33 2.44 -14.63
CA PHE A 19 12.28 1.33 -14.51
C PHE A 19 13.45 1.47 -15.49
N VAL A 20 13.18 1.82 -16.75
CA VAL A 20 14.23 2.04 -17.76
C VAL A 20 15.07 3.27 -17.43
N LYS A 21 14.44 4.36 -16.96
CA LYS A 21 15.11 5.61 -16.60
C LYS A 21 16.01 5.46 -15.37
N GLU A 22 15.57 4.72 -14.38
CA GLU A 22 16.25 4.56 -13.08
C GLU A 22 17.05 3.26 -13.05
N GLN A 23 17.92 3.09 -14.06
CA GLN A 23 18.94 2.03 -14.16
C GLN A 23 18.43 0.59 -14.05
N ARG A 24 17.13 0.34 -14.34
CA ARG A 24 16.48 -0.97 -14.31
C ARG A 24 16.44 -1.60 -12.92
N GLU A 25 16.12 -0.83 -11.92
CA GLU A 25 15.92 -1.29 -10.56
C GLU A 25 14.64 -2.12 -10.43
N LEU A 26 14.77 -3.42 -10.22
CA LEU A 26 13.63 -4.34 -10.09
C LEU A 26 12.66 -3.99 -8.96
N PRO A 27 13.12 -3.61 -7.73
CA PRO A 27 12.21 -3.25 -6.66
C PRO A 27 11.27 -2.10 -7.02
N MET A 28 11.75 -1.12 -7.80
CA MET A 28 10.92 -0.03 -8.30
C MET A 28 9.75 -0.54 -9.16
N LEU A 29 9.99 -1.47 -10.08
CA LEU A 29 8.93 -2.02 -10.91
C LEU A 29 7.91 -2.80 -10.05
N VAL A 30 8.40 -3.53 -9.05
CA VAL A 30 7.58 -4.34 -8.15
C VAL A 30 6.74 -3.48 -7.22
N GLU A 31 7.27 -2.39 -6.66
CA GLU A 31 6.53 -1.48 -5.78
C GLU A 31 5.33 -0.81 -6.47
N HIS A 32 5.38 -0.64 -7.78
CA HIS A 32 4.27 -0.11 -8.56
C HIS A 32 3.13 -1.12 -8.79
N GLY A 33 3.28 -2.37 -8.32
CA GLY A 33 2.30 -3.44 -8.49
C GLY A 33 0.90 -3.06 -7.98
N GLY A 34 0.81 -2.39 -6.82
CA GLY A 34 -0.46 -1.89 -6.30
C GLY A 34 -1.13 -0.86 -7.22
N GLN A 35 -0.35 0.07 -7.76
CA GLN A 35 -0.83 1.11 -8.67
C GLN A 35 -1.31 0.52 -10.00
N ILE A 36 -0.57 -0.43 -10.55
CA ILE A 36 -0.89 -1.09 -11.82
C ILE A 36 -2.15 -1.94 -11.68
N LEU A 37 -2.29 -2.65 -10.56
CA LEU A 37 -3.36 -3.62 -10.36
C LEU A 37 -4.66 -3.03 -9.84
N ILE A 38 -4.68 -1.80 -9.27
CA ILE A 38 -5.92 -1.26 -8.69
C ILE A 38 -7.06 -1.07 -9.69
N PRO A 39 -6.86 -0.63 -10.96
CA PRO A 39 -7.95 -0.56 -11.91
C PRO A 39 -8.49 -1.95 -12.30
N VAL A 40 -7.59 -2.96 -12.37
CA VAL A 40 -7.99 -4.36 -12.61
C VAL A 40 -8.77 -4.91 -11.44
N LEU A 41 -8.35 -4.63 -10.20
CA LEU A 41 -9.09 -4.99 -8.99
C LEU A 41 -10.50 -4.42 -8.98
N LEU A 42 -10.66 -3.16 -9.42
CA LEU A 42 -11.98 -2.55 -9.52
C LEU A 42 -12.85 -3.28 -10.55
N VAL A 43 -12.30 -3.62 -11.72
CA VAL A 43 -13.01 -4.45 -12.72
C VAL A 43 -13.41 -5.79 -12.12
N MET A 44 -12.52 -6.48 -11.42
CA MET A 44 -12.80 -7.76 -10.78
C MET A 44 -13.87 -7.62 -9.68
N ALA A 45 -13.78 -6.59 -8.85
CA ALA A 45 -14.77 -6.34 -7.79
C ALA A 45 -16.17 -6.11 -8.36
N LEU A 46 -16.29 -5.37 -9.48
CA LEU A 46 -17.55 -5.09 -10.15
C LEU A 46 -18.11 -6.30 -10.91
N SER A 47 -17.23 -7.13 -11.49
CA SER A 47 -17.66 -8.26 -12.36
C SER A 47 -17.85 -9.55 -11.58
N LEU A 48 -16.95 -9.87 -10.65
CA LEU A 48 -16.91 -11.12 -9.88
C LEU A 48 -17.43 -10.93 -8.46
N GLY A 49 -17.37 -9.70 -7.95
CA GLY A 49 -17.71 -9.34 -6.57
C GLY A 49 -16.49 -9.15 -5.68
N VAL A 50 -16.69 -8.31 -4.66
CA VAL A 50 -15.63 -7.91 -3.69
C VAL A 50 -15.14 -9.07 -2.82
N ARG A 51 -15.91 -10.14 -2.64
CA ARG A 51 -15.54 -11.31 -1.84
C ARG A 51 -15.07 -12.49 -2.69
N HIS A 52 -15.04 -12.34 -4.02
CA HIS A 52 -14.62 -13.42 -4.90
C HIS A 52 -13.15 -13.75 -4.70
N ARG A 53 -12.81 -15.04 -4.67
CA ARG A 53 -11.45 -15.52 -4.36
C ARG A 53 -10.38 -14.86 -5.24
N VAL A 54 -10.62 -14.74 -6.53
CA VAL A 54 -9.67 -14.13 -7.48
C VAL A 54 -9.43 -12.67 -7.12
N THR A 55 -10.50 -11.89 -6.82
CA THR A 55 -10.39 -10.49 -6.41
C THR A 55 -9.53 -10.34 -5.15
N VAL A 56 -9.77 -11.17 -4.14
CA VAL A 56 -9.03 -11.15 -2.88
C VAL A 56 -7.57 -11.55 -3.06
N VAL A 57 -7.29 -12.60 -3.84
CA VAL A 57 -5.92 -13.04 -4.13
C VAL A 57 -5.17 -11.96 -4.91
N THR A 58 -5.79 -11.36 -5.92
CA THR A 58 -5.15 -10.27 -6.69
C THR A 58 -4.85 -9.06 -5.81
N ALA A 59 -5.75 -8.69 -4.89
CA ALA A 59 -5.50 -7.64 -3.90
C ALA A 59 -4.32 -7.97 -2.98
N SER A 60 -4.25 -9.22 -2.50
CA SER A 60 -3.14 -9.70 -1.67
C SER A 60 -1.80 -9.66 -2.44
N VAL A 61 -1.79 -10.08 -3.70
CA VAL A 61 -0.61 -10.00 -4.58
C VAL A 61 -0.19 -8.54 -4.80
N ALA A 62 -1.14 -7.64 -5.06
CA ALA A 62 -0.86 -6.22 -5.23
C ALA A 62 -0.23 -5.59 -3.97
N LEU A 63 -0.76 -5.95 -2.78
CA LEU A 63 -0.19 -5.55 -1.50
C LEU A 63 1.24 -6.09 -1.35
N VAL A 64 1.44 -7.39 -1.55
CA VAL A 64 2.76 -8.02 -1.44
C VAL A 64 3.76 -7.40 -2.40
N ALA A 65 3.40 -7.15 -3.65
CA ALA A 65 4.29 -6.49 -4.60
C ALA A 65 4.73 -5.12 -4.09
N THR A 66 3.77 -4.27 -3.66
CA THR A 66 4.07 -2.94 -3.14
C THR A 66 5.03 -3.00 -1.95
N PHE A 67 4.73 -3.81 -0.95
CA PHE A 67 5.51 -3.89 0.29
C PHE A 67 6.85 -4.60 0.09
N ALA A 68 6.92 -5.62 -0.76
CA ALA A 68 8.19 -6.25 -1.10
C ALA A 68 9.14 -5.29 -1.83
N GLY A 69 8.63 -4.49 -2.78
CA GLY A 69 9.44 -3.47 -3.46
C GLY A 69 9.99 -2.44 -2.49
N HIS A 70 9.16 -1.87 -1.61
CA HIS A 70 9.60 -0.95 -0.55
C HIS A 70 10.57 -1.61 0.42
N GLY A 71 10.28 -2.82 0.89
CA GLY A 71 11.11 -3.58 1.79
C GLY A 71 12.51 -3.81 1.25
N CYS A 72 12.66 -4.12 -0.05
CA CYS A 72 13.97 -4.31 -0.68
C CYS A 72 14.88 -3.08 -0.55
N TYR A 73 14.34 -1.88 -0.72
CA TYR A 73 15.08 -0.64 -0.50
C TYR A 73 15.36 -0.40 0.98
N ALA A 74 14.35 -0.57 1.82
CA ALA A 74 14.44 -0.25 3.24
C ALA A 74 15.42 -1.14 4.03
N VAL A 75 15.62 -2.41 3.61
CA VAL A 75 16.61 -3.31 4.21
C VAL A 75 17.94 -3.37 3.45
N ASP A 76 18.16 -2.45 2.49
CA ASP A 76 19.42 -2.34 1.72
C ASP A 76 19.74 -3.60 0.86
N LEU A 77 18.73 -4.41 0.53
CA LEU A 77 18.88 -5.45 -0.51
C LEU A 77 19.08 -4.83 -1.90
N TRP A 78 18.62 -3.61 -2.06
CA TRP A 78 18.87 -2.72 -3.17
C TRP A 78 19.28 -1.36 -2.62
N PRO A 79 20.14 -0.59 -3.29
CA PRO A 79 20.58 0.70 -2.76
C PRO A 79 19.41 1.59 -2.38
N MET A 80 19.34 1.97 -1.10
CA MET A 80 18.25 2.82 -0.60
C MET A 80 18.33 4.21 -1.24
N PRO A 81 17.26 4.72 -1.87
CA PRO A 81 17.26 6.10 -2.36
C PRO A 81 17.50 7.10 -1.23
N ASP A 82 18.42 8.05 -1.41
CA ASP A 82 18.78 9.07 -0.42
C ASP A 82 17.57 9.89 0.06
N SER A 83 16.54 10.00 -0.77
CA SER A 83 15.29 10.67 -0.41
C SER A 83 14.54 9.99 0.74
N PHE A 84 14.71 8.70 0.98
CA PHE A 84 13.99 7.96 2.03
C PHE A 84 14.46 8.42 3.42
N PRO A 85 15.75 8.28 3.78
CA PRO A 85 16.23 8.75 5.07
C PRO A 85 16.15 10.27 5.21
N ALA A 86 16.33 11.04 4.13
CA ALA A 86 16.18 12.49 4.15
C ALA A 86 14.75 12.93 4.55
N MET A 87 13.72 12.36 3.91
CA MET A 87 12.32 12.65 4.29
C MET A 87 12.02 12.21 5.72
N THR A 88 12.48 11.03 6.12
CA THR A 88 12.26 10.50 7.47
C THR A 88 12.91 11.40 8.51
N SER A 89 14.15 11.88 8.28
CA SER A 89 14.85 12.81 9.16
C SER A 89 14.11 14.13 9.31
N VAL A 90 13.59 14.70 8.22
CA VAL A 90 12.84 15.96 8.23
C VAL A 90 11.52 15.81 8.98
N ILE A 91 10.78 14.73 8.74
CA ILE A 91 9.45 14.51 9.34
C ILE A 91 9.56 14.22 10.83
N LEU A 92 10.48 13.32 11.22
CA LEU A 92 10.63 12.88 12.61
C LEU A 92 11.62 13.73 13.42
N LYS A 93 12.32 14.68 12.77
CA LYS A 93 13.36 15.50 13.39
C LYS A 93 14.45 14.67 14.07
N VAL A 94 14.90 13.62 13.38
CA VAL A 94 15.95 12.71 13.85
C VAL A 94 17.17 12.80 12.92
N GLU A 95 18.31 12.34 13.42
CA GLU A 95 19.52 12.24 12.62
C GLU A 95 19.38 11.20 11.50
N HIS A 96 20.18 11.37 10.45
CA HIS A 96 20.13 10.54 9.25
C HIS A 96 20.32 9.03 9.56
N GLU A 97 21.26 8.69 10.44
CA GLU A 97 21.49 7.29 10.85
C GLU A 97 20.30 6.72 11.61
N THR A 98 19.67 7.49 12.49
CA THR A 98 18.44 7.08 13.18
C THR A 98 17.32 6.85 12.18
N ALA A 99 17.18 7.71 11.16
CA ALA A 99 16.21 7.54 10.11
C ALA A 99 16.42 6.24 9.30
N ARG A 100 17.69 5.89 9.01
CA ARG A 100 18.04 4.62 8.36
C ARG A 100 17.63 3.40 9.19
N ILE A 101 17.88 3.44 10.52
CA ILE A 101 17.49 2.36 11.43
C ILE A 101 15.95 2.19 11.45
N ILE A 102 15.21 3.31 11.51
CA ILE A 102 13.73 3.27 11.46
C ILE A 102 13.25 2.63 10.16
N LEU A 103 13.83 3.03 9.03
CA LEU A 103 13.49 2.46 7.72
C LEU A 103 13.85 0.98 7.63
N LEU A 104 15.00 0.56 8.15
CA LEU A 104 15.40 -0.84 8.22
C LEU A 104 14.36 -1.69 8.99
N LEU A 105 13.93 -1.21 10.16
CA LEU A 105 12.90 -1.90 10.95
C LEU A 105 11.57 -1.96 10.21
N ALA A 106 11.18 -0.88 9.54
CA ALA A 106 9.98 -0.84 8.71
C ALA A 106 10.08 -1.84 7.53
N GLY A 107 11.23 -1.91 6.85
CA GLY A 107 11.45 -2.86 5.76
C GLY A 107 11.39 -4.32 6.20
N ILE A 108 11.90 -4.64 7.39
CA ILE A 108 11.73 -5.98 7.98
C ILE A 108 10.24 -6.28 8.20
N LEU A 109 9.48 -5.31 8.74
CA LEU A 109 8.04 -5.47 8.93
C LEU A 109 7.28 -5.59 7.60
N ASP A 110 7.74 -4.93 6.54
CA ASP A 110 7.17 -5.07 5.19
C ASP A 110 7.28 -6.53 4.70
N PHE A 111 8.40 -7.20 4.91
CA PHE A 111 8.54 -8.63 4.59
C PHE A 111 7.70 -9.53 5.51
N VAL A 112 7.57 -9.18 6.79
CA VAL A 112 6.65 -9.88 7.70
C VAL A 112 5.21 -9.78 7.20
N VAL A 113 4.79 -8.63 6.69
CA VAL A 113 3.48 -8.43 6.06
C VAL A 113 3.34 -9.28 4.81
N CYS A 114 4.36 -9.32 3.93
CA CYS A 114 4.32 -10.11 2.70
C CYS A 114 4.05 -11.59 2.96
N ILE A 115 4.55 -12.13 4.05
CA ILE A 115 4.32 -13.52 4.48
C ILE A 115 3.01 -13.64 5.28
N GLY A 116 2.82 -12.77 6.26
CA GLY A 116 1.73 -12.85 7.23
C GLY A 116 0.34 -12.65 6.62
N ILE A 117 0.25 -11.95 5.48
CA ILE A 117 -1.02 -11.73 4.77
C ILE A 117 -1.66 -13.04 4.28
N TRP A 118 -0.87 -14.10 4.09
CA TRP A 118 -1.33 -15.41 3.66
C TRP A 118 -1.71 -16.31 4.84
N ILE A 119 -1.37 -15.93 6.06
CA ILE A 119 -1.64 -16.71 7.29
C ILE A 119 -2.96 -16.21 7.91
N PRO A 120 -4.03 -17.03 7.97
CA PRO A 120 -5.35 -16.59 8.45
C PRO A 120 -5.34 -15.89 9.82
N ALA A 121 -4.49 -16.33 10.74
CA ALA A 121 -4.37 -15.74 12.07
C ALA A 121 -3.72 -14.36 12.08
N LEU A 122 -2.82 -14.07 11.13
CA LEU A 122 -2.01 -12.84 11.08
C LEU A 122 -2.53 -11.83 10.04
N ARG A 123 -3.23 -12.29 9.00
CA ARG A 123 -3.59 -11.49 7.82
C ARG A 123 -4.27 -10.17 8.16
N ARG A 124 -5.11 -10.12 9.19
CA ARG A 124 -5.82 -8.90 9.57
C ARG A 124 -4.90 -7.90 10.25
N SER A 125 -4.03 -8.34 11.15
CA SER A 125 -3.03 -7.49 11.80
C SER A 125 -2.01 -6.97 10.78
N CYS A 126 -1.57 -7.82 9.87
CA CYS A 126 -0.70 -7.43 8.75
C CYS A 126 -1.38 -6.40 7.83
N ALA A 127 -2.66 -6.59 7.50
CA ALA A 127 -3.42 -5.62 6.72
C ALA A 127 -3.57 -4.28 7.46
N LEU A 128 -3.80 -4.28 8.77
CA LEU A 128 -3.88 -3.05 9.58
C LEU A 128 -2.54 -2.29 9.59
N TYR A 129 -1.44 -3.00 9.84
CA TYR A 129 -0.10 -2.40 9.73
C TYR A 129 0.10 -1.79 8.33
N ALA A 130 -0.22 -2.54 7.28
CA ALA A 130 -0.07 -2.09 5.90
C ALA A 130 -0.94 -0.87 5.57
N VAL A 131 -2.13 -0.73 6.17
CA VAL A 131 -2.95 0.49 6.05
C VAL A 131 -2.20 1.68 6.64
N ILE A 132 -1.74 1.56 7.88
CA ILE A 132 -1.09 2.65 8.60
C ILE A 132 0.22 3.03 7.91
N TRP A 133 1.09 2.06 7.67
CA TRP A 133 2.39 2.30 7.05
C TRP A 133 2.28 2.79 5.61
N GLY A 134 1.38 2.19 4.82
CA GLY A 134 1.10 2.63 3.46
C GLY A 134 0.57 4.06 3.38
N LEU A 135 -0.26 4.50 4.36
CA LEU A 135 -0.73 5.87 4.46
C LEU A 135 0.42 6.83 4.81
N LEU A 136 1.25 6.48 5.80
CA LEU A 136 2.40 7.29 6.21
C LEU A 136 3.39 7.46 5.04
N THR A 137 3.71 6.40 4.32
CA THR A 137 4.63 6.47 3.16
C THR A 137 4.02 7.23 1.98
N ALA A 138 2.71 7.12 1.74
CA ALA A 138 2.02 7.90 0.70
C ALA A 138 2.06 9.40 1.00
N LEU A 139 1.96 9.79 2.27
CA LEU A 139 1.96 11.19 2.72
C LEU A 139 3.38 11.73 2.99
N ALA A 140 4.41 10.88 3.03
CA ALA A 140 5.76 11.28 3.43
C ALA A 140 6.30 12.45 2.60
N ARG A 141 6.15 12.43 1.27
CA ARG A 141 6.66 13.51 0.39
C ARG A 141 5.93 14.83 0.58
N PRO A 142 4.58 14.90 0.53
CA PRO A 142 3.89 16.16 0.81
C PRO A 142 4.20 16.69 2.21
N VAL A 143 4.29 15.82 3.23
CA VAL A 143 4.60 16.24 4.60
C VAL A 143 6.03 16.75 4.72
N ALA A 144 7.02 16.07 4.13
CA ALA A 144 8.42 16.52 4.11
C ALA A 144 8.59 17.83 3.33
N GLY A 145 7.78 18.05 2.28
CA GLY A 145 7.78 19.28 1.49
C GLY A 145 7.10 20.47 2.16
N MET A 146 6.38 20.27 3.28
CA MET A 146 5.76 21.36 4.02
C MET A 146 6.83 22.18 4.72
N SER A 147 6.98 23.46 4.31
CA SER A 147 7.89 24.40 4.96
C SER A 147 7.08 25.53 5.59
N LEU A 148 7.13 25.61 6.93
CA LEU A 148 6.47 26.68 7.67
C LEU A 148 7.14 28.06 7.49
N GLY A 149 8.36 28.09 6.94
CA GLY A 149 9.13 29.33 6.71
C GLY A 149 8.90 29.96 5.34
N LEU A 150 8.23 29.27 4.43
CA LEU A 150 7.87 29.78 3.11
C LEU A 150 6.38 30.13 3.11
N ASN A 151 6.01 31.29 2.52
CA ASN A 151 4.61 31.64 2.28
C ASN A 151 3.89 30.67 1.31
N TYR A 152 4.46 29.53 1.10
CA TYR A 152 4.16 28.56 0.09
C TYR A 152 4.37 27.16 0.64
N TRP A 153 3.34 26.36 0.52
CA TRP A 153 3.30 25.00 1.03
C TRP A 153 3.82 24.07 -0.08
N GLY A 154 5.06 23.63 0.01
CA GLY A 154 5.60 22.64 -0.95
C GLY A 154 4.80 21.32 -1.01
N ALA A 155 3.78 21.16 -0.18
CA ALA A 155 2.86 20.03 -0.20
C ALA A 155 2.11 19.89 -1.54
N ASP A 156 1.76 20.98 -2.21
CA ASP A 156 1.05 20.97 -3.49
C ASP A 156 1.90 20.36 -4.62
N LEU A 157 3.23 20.54 -4.57
CA LEU A 157 4.16 19.94 -5.54
C LEU A 157 4.13 18.40 -5.49
N PHE A 158 3.84 17.82 -4.32
CA PHE A 158 3.90 16.37 -4.09
C PHE A 158 2.54 15.73 -3.87
N LEU A 159 1.44 16.50 -3.86
CA LEU A 159 0.11 15.97 -3.62
C LEU A 159 -0.29 14.92 -4.67
N HIS A 160 0.07 15.15 -5.93
CA HIS A 160 -0.18 14.19 -7.01
C HIS A 160 0.49 12.82 -6.74
N GLU A 161 1.67 12.80 -6.11
CA GLU A 161 2.35 11.55 -5.75
C GLU A 161 1.61 10.82 -4.62
N ALA A 162 1.08 11.54 -3.63
CA ALA A 162 0.26 10.95 -2.57
C ALA A 162 -1.01 10.31 -3.15
N VAL A 163 -1.66 10.96 -4.12
CA VAL A 163 -2.83 10.40 -4.83
C VAL A 163 -2.45 9.14 -5.62
N LEU A 164 -1.35 9.16 -6.37
CA LEU A 164 -0.86 8.00 -7.09
C LEU A 164 -0.49 6.83 -6.16
N ARG A 165 -0.09 7.13 -4.92
CA ARG A 165 0.23 6.13 -3.89
C ARG A 165 -0.97 5.70 -3.04
N ALA A 166 -2.16 6.23 -3.29
CA ALA A 166 -3.36 5.81 -2.57
C ALA A 166 -3.57 4.27 -2.54
N PRO A 167 -3.25 3.49 -3.59
CA PRO A 167 -3.31 2.04 -3.55
C PRO A 167 -2.51 1.39 -2.41
N HIS A 168 -1.42 2.03 -1.93
CA HIS A 168 -0.56 1.50 -0.86
C HIS A 168 -1.32 1.30 0.45
N PHE A 169 -2.34 2.11 0.74
CA PHE A 169 -3.17 1.96 1.93
C PHE A 169 -4.61 1.53 1.61
N LEU A 170 -5.16 1.84 0.44
CA LEU A 170 -6.55 1.47 0.09
C LEU A 170 -6.70 -0.03 -0.18
N ILE A 171 -5.72 -0.68 -0.81
CA ILE A 171 -5.74 -2.13 -1.02
C ILE A 171 -5.66 -2.88 0.33
N PRO A 172 -4.71 -2.57 1.23
CA PRO A 172 -4.72 -3.12 2.58
C PRO A 172 -6.01 -2.83 3.36
N LEU A 173 -6.56 -1.63 3.25
CA LEU A 173 -7.82 -1.25 3.91
C LEU A 173 -8.99 -2.13 3.43
N TYR A 174 -9.10 -2.35 2.13
CA TYR A 174 -10.08 -3.27 1.57
C TYR A 174 -9.94 -4.67 2.18
N LEU A 175 -8.73 -5.22 2.24
CA LEU A 175 -8.47 -6.54 2.82
C LEU A 175 -8.76 -6.57 4.34
N PHE A 176 -8.37 -5.53 5.07
CA PHE A 176 -8.63 -5.40 6.51
C PHE A 176 -10.12 -5.39 6.83
N VAL A 177 -10.92 -4.64 6.04
CA VAL A 177 -12.38 -4.60 6.19
C VAL A 177 -13.02 -5.92 5.81
N LEU A 178 -12.55 -6.54 4.72
CA LEU A 178 -13.06 -7.82 4.23
C LEU A 178 -12.89 -8.94 5.26
N TRP A 179 -11.78 -8.97 5.98
CA TRP A 179 -11.47 -9.99 6.98
C TRP A 179 -11.96 -9.64 8.38
N ARG A 180 -12.92 -8.71 8.49
CA ARG A 180 -13.55 -8.41 9.77
C ARG A 180 -14.30 -9.64 10.28
N PRO A 181 -14.14 -10.02 11.57
CA PRO A 181 -14.94 -11.09 12.15
C PRO A 181 -16.43 -10.73 12.07
N PRO A 182 -17.32 -11.71 11.85
CA PRO A 182 -18.76 -11.47 11.93
C PRO A 182 -19.09 -10.83 13.28
N GLY A 183 -19.81 -9.72 13.26
CA GLY A 183 -20.21 -9.03 14.49
C GLY A 183 -21.18 -9.87 15.30
N LYS A 184 -21.14 -9.77 16.63
CA LYS A 184 -22.05 -10.45 17.56
C LYS A 184 -23.56 -10.21 17.29
N VAL A 185 -23.89 -9.22 16.46
CA VAL A 185 -25.29 -8.86 16.14
C VAL A 185 -25.93 -9.87 15.17
N GLU A 186 -25.16 -10.51 14.28
CA GLU A 186 -25.72 -11.52 13.37
C GLU A 186 -26.11 -12.84 14.09
N THR A 187 -25.49 -13.12 15.23
CA THR A 187 -25.82 -14.31 16.06
C THR A 187 -27.12 -14.16 16.85
N LEU A 188 -27.61 -12.93 17.07
CA LEU A 188 -28.90 -12.72 17.77
C LEU A 188 -30.13 -12.80 16.83
N ALA A 189 -29.91 -12.57 15.52
CA ALA A 189 -30.99 -12.68 14.52
C ALA A 189 -31.25 -14.14 14.06
N SER A 190 -30.32 -15.05 14.33
CA SER A 190 -30.43 -16.49 14.01
C SER A 190 -30.83 -17.37 15.22
N GLY A 191 -31.34 -16.75 16.29
CA GLY A 191 -31.89 -17.49 17.44
C GLY A 191 -33.06 -18.40 17.00
N PRO A 192 -33.13 -19.65 17.50
CA PRO A 192 -34.21 -20.56 17.17
C PRO A 192 -35.51 -20.02 17.79
N GLY A 193 -36.38 -19.40 17.01
CA GLY A 193 -37.66 -18.96 17.52
C GLY A 193 -38.44 -17.90 16.74
N PHE A 194 -37.93 -17.38 15.62
CA PHE A 194 -38.72 -16.47 14.79
C PHE A 194 -39.39 -17.26 13.64
N THR A 195 -40.55 -17.86 13.90
CA THR A 195 -41.52 -18.25 12.88
C THR A 195 -42.40 -17.01 12.61
N PRO A 196 -42.42 -16.47 11.40
CA PRO A 196 -43.42 -15.46 11.05
C PRO A 196 -44.79 -16.17 10.94
N GLU A 197 -45.79 -15.73 11.72
CA GLU A 197 -47.18 -16.00 11.48
C GLU A 197 -47.71 -15.25 10.28
#